data_2ee235574d099e42f5f2d02e1d79abcc
#
_entry.id   2ee235574d099e42f5f2d02e1d79abcc
#
_cell.length_a   1.000
_cell.length_b   1.000
_cell.length_c   1.000
_cell.angle_alpha   90.00
_cell.angle_beta   90.00
_cell.angle_gamma   90.00
#
_symmetry.space_group_name_H-M   'P 1'
#
loop_
_entity.id
_entity.type
_entity.pdbx_description
1 polymer ?
#
loop_
_entity_poly.entity_id
_entity_poly.type
_entity_poly.pdbx_seq_one_letter_code
_entity_poly.pdbx_strand_id
1 'polypeptide(L)'
;MNKRVIFHVGPPKTGSSAIQQFLHQHRQQLLASGVLYPAHSVDENGISSGNAREICVPDPEGRLVLDHQKLTNVLSAFENNPNSHTLLLSSESFFRIIDDITQAVPDAEIICFLRNPVEFQLSIYNQSVKRHGNQEPFAPGKRLNLGQWESILNTANQLEAHQLHCFAYKNHGEKGNVITDVLGVLGLRDELSVSGNSVNVSYSFAALELKRWLNQFPIDALQAELDAYLQAASAGAGRYRLLDD
;
A
#
# COMPACT_ATOMS: atom_id res chain seq x y z
N MET A 1 0.71 28.95 -8.15
CA MET A 1 0.16 27.61 -8.47
C MET A 1 -0.78 27.24 -7.33
N ASN A 2 -1.95 26.66 -7.64
CA ASN A 2 -2.81 26.16 -6.58
C ASN A 2 -2.11 24.99 -5.89
N LYS A 3 -2.11 24.99 -4.55
CA LYS A 3 -1.57 23.89 -3.76
C LYS A 3 -2.53 22.69 -3.79
N ARG A 4 -1.97 21.47 -3.89
CA ARG A 4 -2.73 20.23 -3.96
C ARG A 4 -2.38 19.36 -2.76
N VAL A 5 -3.36 18.70 -2.17
CA VAL A 5 -3.18 17.70 -1.11
C VAL A 5 -3.64 16.36 -1.65
N ILE A 6 -2.75 15.39 -1.68
CA ILE A 6 -3.00 14.06 -2.25
C ILE A 6 -2.77 13.01 -1.17
N PHE A 7 -3.73 12.10 -1.03
CA PHE A 7 -3.63 10.92 -0.16
C PHE A 7 -3.60 9.65 -1.01
N HIS A 8 -2.49 8.91 -0.93
CA HIS A 8 -2.49 7.52 -1.37
C HIS A 8 -3.04 6.65 -0.25
N VAL A 9 -4.26 6.17 -0.45
CA VAL A 9 -5.00 5.34 0.50
C VAL A 9 -5.02 3.90 0.00
N GLY A 10 -3.91 3.22 0.09
CA GLY A 10 -3.85 1.86 -0.44
C GLY A 10 -4.76 0.92 0.35
N PRO A 11 -5.78 0.27 -0.26
CA PRO A 11 -6.26 -0.98 0.31
C PRO A 11 -5.07 -1.92 0.50
N PRO A 12 -5.05 -2.76 1.54
CA PRO A 12 -3.97 -3.71 1.73
C PRO A 12 -3.82 -4.61 0.48
N LYS A 13 -2.60 -5.07 0.21
CA LYS A 13 -2.27 -5.98 -0.91
C LYS A 13 -2.38 -5.39 -2.32
N THR A 14 -2.25 -4.08 -2.43
CA THR A 14 -2.26 -3.35 -3.71
C THR A 14 -0.93 -2.65 -4.01
N GLY A 15 0.19 -3.11 -3.42
CA GLY A 15 1.53 -2.60 -3.71
C GLY A 15 1.94 -1.37 -2.90
N SER A 16 1.22 -1.01 -1.84
CA SER A 16 1.49 0.16 -1.02
C SER A 16 2.91 0.20 -0.47
N SER A 17 3.46 -0.94 -0.04
CA SER A 17 4.85 -1.00 0.45
C SER A 17 5.87 -0.60 -0.61
N ALA A 18 5.66 -0.98 -1.88
CA ALA A 18 6.55 -0.60 -2.98
C ALA A 18 6.46 0.90 -3.27
N ILE A 19 5.24 1.46 -3.27
CA ILE A 19 5.00 2.89 -3.42
C ILE A 19 5.69 3.66 -2.29
N GLN A 20 5.44 3.28 -1.04
CA GLN A 20 5.97 3.96 0.14
C GLN A 20 7.50 3.91 0.20
N GLN A 21 8.09 2.77 -0.14
CA GLN A 21 9.54 2.62 -0.21
C GLN A 21 10.13 3.51 -1.30
N PHE A 22 9.54 3.53 -2.49
CA PHE A 22 9.98 4.40 -3.58
C PHE A 22 9.89 5.88 -3.17
N LEU A 23 8.77 6.33 -2.64
CA LEU A 23 8.56 7.70 -2.20
C LEU A 23 9.57 8.10 -1.10
N HIS A 24 9.84 7.19 -0.16
CA HIS A 24 10.82 7.42 0.91
C HIS A 24 12.24 7.59 0.36
N GLN A 25 12.64 6.70 -0.56
CA GLN A 25 13.98 6.74 -1.18
C GLN A 25 14.18 7.98 -2.06
N HIS A 26 13.13 8.46 -2.75
CA HIS A 26 13.21 9.58 -3.68
C HIS A 26 12.72 10.91 -3.09
N ARG A 27 12.57 11.00 -1.76
CA ARG A 27 11.98 12.15 -1.08
C ARG A 27 12.62 13.50 -1.46
N GLN A 28 13.95 13.54 -1.60
CA GLN A 28 14.66 14.78 -1.97
C GLN A 28 14.37 15.17 -3.43
N GLN A 29 14.30 14.22 -4.33
CA GLN A 29 13.97 14.44 -5.74
C GLN A 29 12.51 14.90 -5.89
N LEU A 30 11.58 14.28 -5.15
CA LEU A 30 10.18 14.71 -5.09
C LEU A 30 10.08 16.17 -4.64
N LEU A 31 10.80 16.55 -3.58
CA LEU A 31 10.80 17.94 -3.11
C LEU A 31 11.39 18.90 -4.15
N ALA A 32 12.47 18.51 -4.85
CA ALA A 32 13.04 19.30 -5.93
C ALA A 32 12.05 19.54 -7.09
N SER A 33 11.13 18.59 -7.32
CA SER A 33 10.03 18.71 -8.28
C SER A 33 8.74 19.31 -7.66
N GLY A 34 8.82 19.89 -6.47
CA GLY A 34 7.70 20.57 -5.82
C GLY A 34 6.71 19.68 -5.08
N VAL A 35 7.03 18.40 -4.87
CA VAL A 35 6.21 17.44 -4.11
C VAL A 35 6.80 17.24 -2.72
N LEU A 36 6.08 17.68 -1.69
CA LEU A 36 6.42 17.44 -0.29
C LEU A 36 5.89 16.08 0.14
N TYR A 37 6.79 15.13 0.41
CA TYR A 37 6.49 13.86 1.07
C TYR A 37 7.11 13.88 2.46
N PRO A 38 6.32 14.03 3.54
CA PRO A 38 6.84 14.15 4.91
C PRO A 38 7.72 12.98 5.31
N ALA A 39 8.78 13.28 6.06
CA ALA A 39 9.66 12.26 6.60
C ALA A 39 8.89 11.39 7.60
N HIS A 40 9.18 10.11 7.61
CA HIS A 40 8.65 9.16 8.59
C HIS A 40 9.68 8.07 8.88
N SER A 41 9.49 7.35 9.98
CA SER A 41 10.35 6.23 10.35
C SER A 41 10.08 5.03 9.44
N VAL A 42 11.12 4.25 9.18
CA VAL A 42 11.04 2.89 8.63
C VAL A 42 11.30 1.89 9.76
N ASP A 43 10.86 0.64 9.57
CA ASP A 43 11.16 -0.42 10.53
C ASP A 43 12.64 -0.87 10.46
N GLU A 44 13.00 -1.81 11.33
CA GLU A 44 14.37 -2.37 11.39
C GLU A 44 14.81 -3.04 10.07
N ASN A 45 13.86 -3.44 9.22
CA ASN A 45 14.12 -4.03 7.90
C ASN A 45 14.09 -2.98 6.77
N GLY A 46 13.99 -1.69 7.10
CA GLY A 46 13.89 -0.61 6.13
C GLY A 46 12.54 -0.54 5.41
N ILE A 47 11.51 -1.22 5.95
CA ILE A 47 10.18 -1.22 5.37
C ILE A 47 9.41 0.01 5.88
N SER A 48 8.86 0.77 4.93
CA SER A 48 8.00 1.90 5.22
C SER A 48 6.54 1.45 5.36
N SER A 49 5.88 1.87 6.43
CA SER A 49 4.42 1.78 6.60
C SER A 49 3.71 3.07 6.17
N GLY A 50 4.45 3.98 5.54
CA GLY A 50 3.96 5.29 5.15
C GLY A 50 3.96 6.29 6.30
N ASN A 51 3.43 7.47 6.01
CA ASN A 51 3.47 8.61 6.94
C ASN A 51 2.14 8.85 7.68
N ALA A 52 1.37 7.79 7.95
CA ALA A 52 0.12 7.93 8.70
C ALA A 52 0.27 8.59 10.07
N ARG A 53 1.37 8.33 10.77
CA ARG A 53 1.62 8.89 12.11
C ARG A 53 1.85 10.40 12.12
N GLU A 54 2.06 11.00 10.95
CA GLU A 54 2.16 12.45 10.82
C GLU A 54 0.81 13.14 11.04
N ILE A 55 -0.31 12.43 10.77
CA ILE A 55 -1.66 12.97 10.90
C ILE A 55 -2.59 12.09 11.76
N CYS A 56 -2.12 10.95 12.26
CA CYS A 56 -2.93 10.02 13.03
C CYS A 56 -2.28 9.69 14.38
N VAL A 57 -3.12 9.23 15.30
CA VAL A 57 -2.75 8.67 16.61
C VAL A 57 -3.46 7.34 16.81
N PRO A 58 -2.91 6.43 17.63
CA PRO A 58 -3.63 5.21 18.00
C PRO A 58 -4.77 5.53 18.97
N ASP A 59 -5.94 4.92 18.74
CA ASP A 59 -7.01 4.86 19.73
C ASP A 59 -6.70 3.84 20.86
N PRO A 60 -7.54 3.71 21.90
CA PRO A 60 -7.32 2.74 22.96
C PRO A 60 -7.22 1.28 22.49
N GLU A 61 -7.82 0.94 21.35
CA GLU A 61 -7.76 -0.37 20.72
C GLU A 61 -6.55 -0.51 19.76
N GLY A 62 -5.71 0.53 19.65
CA GLY A 62 -4.51 0.55 18.82
C GLY A 62 -4.77 0.82 17.33
N ARG A 63 -6.00 1.18 16.94
CA ARG A 63 -6.32 1.56 15.56
C ARG A 63 -5.93 3.02 15.33
N LEU A 64 -5.37 3.33 14.15
CA LEU A 64 -5.06 4.70 13.80
C LEU A 64 -6.35 5.47 13.47
N VAL A 65 -6.52 6.61 14.14
CA VAL A 65 -7.60 7.58 13.93
C VAL A 65 -6.99 8.94 13.56
N LEU A 66 -7.73 9.75 12.81
CA LEU A 66 -7.28 11.07 12.38
C LEU A 66 -7.12 12.00 13.60
N ASP A 67 -5.99 12.65 13.71
CA ASP A 67 -5.71 13.72 14.69
C ASP A 67 -5.77 15.06 13.94
N HIS A 68 -6.84 15.82 14.20
CA HIS A 68 -7.07 17.10 13.53
C HIS A 68 -5.97 18.14 13.81
N GLN A 69 -5.34 18.10 15.01
CA GLN A 69 -4.26 19.03 15.32
C GLN A 69 -3.00 18.70 14.54
N LYS A 70 -2.64 17.42 14.45
CA LYS A 70 -1.51 16.97 13.63
C LYS A 70 -1.75 17.28 12.15
N LEU A 71 -2.94 16.99 11.64
CA LEU A 71 -3.30 17.32 10.27
C LEU A 71 -3.17 18.82 10.00
N THR A 72 -3.70 19.67 10.88
CA THR A 72 -3.58 21.14 10.77
C THR A 72 -2.11 21.58 10.76
N ASN A 73 -1.27 20.99 11.59
CA ASN A 73 0.16 21.29 11.64
C ASN A 73 0.86 20.94 10.32
N VAL A 74 0.56 19.75 9.75
CA VAL A 74 1.13 19.30 8.48
C VAL A 74 0.66 20.20 7.33
N LEU A 75 -0.62 20.53 7.27
CA LEU A 75 -1.17 21.43 6.24
C LEU A 75 -0.57 22.84 6.37
N SER A 76 -0.44 23.37 7.58
CA SER A 76 0.16 24.70 7.81
C SER A 76 1.65 24.73 7.41
N ALA A 77 2.39 23.67 7.72
CA ALA A 77 3.78 23.54 7.30
C ALA A 77 3.91 23.47 5.77
N PHE A 78 3.00 22.76 5.11
CA PHE A 78 2.93 22.69 3.65
C PHE A 78 2.56 24.05 3.04
N GLU A 79 1.54 24.74 3.57
CA GLU A 79 1.14 26.07 3.08
C GLU A 79 2.28 27.09 3.17
N ASN A 80 3.06 27.03 4.22
CA ASN A 80 4.20 27.95 4.43
C ASN A 80 5.47 27.52 3.67
N ASN A 81 5.47 26.37 2.98
CA ASN A 81 6.63 25.93 2.21
C ASN A 81 6.56 26.47 0.77
N PRO A 82 7.42 27.44 0.38
CA PRO A 82 7.40 28.02 -0.96
C PRO A 82 7.91 27.06 -2.04
N ASN A 83 8.63 26.01 -1.66
CA ASN A 83 9.27 25.07 -2.59
C ASN A 83 8.38 23.89 -2.94
N SER A 84 7.14 23.84 -2.42
CA SER A 84 6.23 22.74 -2.72
C SER A 84 4.85 23.25 -3.11
N HIS A 85 4.28 22.62 -4.13
CA HIS A 85 2.92 22.85 -4.61
C HIS A 85 2.02 21.62 -4.43
N THR A 86 2.57 20.46 -4.06
CA THR A 86 1.83 19.24 -3.80
C THR A 86 2.30 18.64 -2.48
N LEU A 87 1.36 18.34 -1.57
CA LEU A 87 1.58 17.50 -0.39
C LEU A 87 1.11 16.10 -0.71
N LEU A 88 1.98 15.10 -0.55
CA LEU A 88 1.63 13.69 -0.71
C LEU A 88 1.72 12.98 0.64
N LEU A 89 0.62 12.38 1.08
CA LEU A 89 0.55 11.49 2.22
C LEU A 89 0.20 10.08 1.76
N SER A 90 0.87 9.06 2.29
CA SER A 90 0.70 7.68 1.83
C SER A 90 0.70 6.70 2.99
N SER A 91 -0.39 5.95 3.15
CA SER A 91 -0.46 4.82 4.07
C SER A 91 -1.63 3.89 3.75
N GLU A 92 -1.47 2.59 4.02
CA GLU A 92 -2.59 1.63 4.01
C GLU A 92 -3.63 1.93 5.10
N SER A 93 -3.21 2.55 6.21
CA SER A 93 -4.12 2.90 7.30
C SER A 93 -5.14 3.96 6.90
N PHE A 94 -4.81 4.82 5.94
CA PHE A 94 -5.73 5.86 5.45
C PHE A 94 -7.00 5.28 4.81
N PHE A 95 -6.94 4.07 4.29
CA PHE A 95 -8.09 3.40 3.72
C PHE A 95 -9.25 3.25 4.72
N ARG A 96 -8.95 3.08 6.00
CA ARG A 96 -9.96 2.90 7.05
C ARG A 96 -10.58 4.21 7.53
N ILE A 97 -9.92 5.32 7.27
CA ILE A 97 -10.31 6.66 7.71
C ILE A 97 -10.49 7.62 6.53
N ILE A 98 -10.78 7.06 5.34
CA ILE A 98 -10.89 7.85 4.11
C ILE A 98 -12.00 8.89 4.20
N ASP A 99 -13.12 8.56 4.84
CA ASP A 99 -14.24 9.46 5.05
C ASP A 99 -13.85 10.61 6.00
N ASP A 100 -13.11 10.32 7.07
CA ASP A 100 -12.60 11.36 7.99
C ASP A 100 -11.63 12.30 7.28
N ILE A 101 -10.76 11.74 6.39
CA ILE A 101 -9.81 12.52 5.60
C ILE A 101 -10.55 13.45 4.63
N THR A 102 -11.51 12.94 3.88
CA THR A 102 -12.25 13.72 2.87
C THR A 102 -13.16 14.77 3.51
N GLN A 103 -13.67 14.53 4.71
CA GLN A 103 -14.40 15.55 5.49
C GLN A 103 -13.47 16.64 6.02
N ALA A 104 -12.26 16.27 6.49
CA ALA A 104 -11.30 17.23 7.05
C ALA A 104 -10.58 18.05 5.97
N VAL A 105 -10.40 17.50 4.76
CA VAL A 105 -9.75 18.14 3.62
C VAL A 105 -10.62 17.93 2.39
N PRO A 106 -11.69 18.75 2.19
CA PRO A 106 -12.67 18.55 1.13
C PRO A 106 -12.11 18.60 -0.30
N ASP A 107 -11.02 19.33 -0.51
CA ASP A 107 -10.36 19.45 -1.82
C ASP A 107 -9.22 18.39 -2.00
N ALA A 108 -9.12 17.41 -1.12
CA ALA A 108 -8.11 16.37 -1.22
C ALA A 108 -8.34 15.49 -2.45
N GLU A 109 -7.24 15.13 -3.10
CA GLU A 109 -7.22 14.09 -4.12
C GLU A 109 -6.84 12.74 -3.51
N ILE A 110 -7.51 11.69 -3.94
CA ILE A 110 -7.32 10.33 -3.43
C ILE A 110 -6.74 9.44 -4.52
N ILE A 111 -5.60 8.80 -4.24
CA ILE A 111 -5.05 7.74 -5.08
C ILE A 111 -5.35 6.40 -4.43
N CYS A 112 -5.97 5.48 -5.14
CA CYS A 112 -6.18 4.12 -4.68
C CYS A 112 -5.98 3.10 -5.81
N PHE A 113 -5.69 1.86 -5.40
CA PHE A 113 -5.54 0.71 -6.30
C PHE A 113 -6.51 -0.39 -5.89
N LEU A 114 -7.28 -0.88 -6.83
CA LEU A 114 -8.21 -1.99 -6.61
C LEU A 114 -7.63 -3.26 -7.22
N ARG A 115 -7.60 -4.33 -6.43
CA ARG A 115 -7.13 -5.63 -6.84
C ARG A 115 -8.31 -6.55 -7.14
N ASN A 116 -8.18 -7.43 -8.14
CA ASN A 116 -9.17 -8.47 -8.39
C ASN A 116 -9.52 -9.20 -7.08
N PRO A 117 -10.81 -9.35 -6.71
CA PRO A 117 -11.21 -9.93 -5.42
C PRO A 117 -10.70 -11.33 -5.17
N VAL A 118 -10.61 -12.16 -6.22
CA VAL A 118 -10.06 -13.52 -6.13
C VAL A 118 -8.57 -13.47 -5.82
N GLU A 119 -7.81 -12.66 -6.55
CA GLU A 119 -6.39 -12.48 -6.30
C GLU A 119 -6.12 -11.84 -4.93
N PHE A 120 -7.02 -10.98 -4.46
CA PHE A 120 -6.94 -10.40 -3.13
C PHE A 120 -7.06 -11.49 -2.05
N GLN A 121 -8.05 -12.38 -2.16
CA GLN A 121 -8.20 -13.52 -1.23
C GLN A 121 -6.96 -14.41 -1.21
N LEU A 122 -6.44 -14.76 -2.38
CA LEU A 122 -5.19 -15.54 -2.50
C LEU A 122 -4.02 -14.82 -1.83
N SER A 123 -3.92 -13.50 -1.99
CA SER A 123 -2.85 -12.70 -1.36
C SER A 123 -2.95 -12.67 0.16
N ILE A 124 -4.17 -12.59 0.71
CA ILE A 124 -4.42 -12.66 2.16
C ILE A 124 -4.06 -14.05 2.69
N TYR A 125 -4.48 -15.11 1.99
CA TYR A 125 -4.11 -16.48 2.38
C TYR A 125 -2.60 -16.69 2.37
N ASN A 126 -1.91 -16.27 1.31
CA ASN A 126 -0.45 -16.33 1.24
C ASN A 126 0.20 -15.62 2.43
N GLN A 127 -0.28 -14.44 2.81
CA GLN A 127 0.24 -13.71 3.96
C GLN A 127 -0.04 -14.44 5.26
N SER A 128 -1.22 -15.02 5.43
CA SER A 128 -1.56 -15.77 6.65
C SER A 128 -0.64 -16.97 6.85
N VAL A 129 -0.30 -17.68 5.78
CA VAL A 129 0.68 -18.77 5.84
C VAL A 129 2.09 -18.25 6.11
N LYS A 130 2.52 -17.21 5.39
CA LYS A 130 3.89 -16.67 5.49
C LYS A 130 4.19 -16.04 6.84
N ARG A 131 3.26 -15.26 7.39
CA ARG A 131 3.50 -14.32 8.50
C ARG A 131 2.71 -14.62 9.76
N HIS A 132 1.61 -15.36 9.66
CA HIS A 132 0.68 -15.58 10.77
C HIS A 132 0.52 -17.06 11.14
N GLY A 133 1.42 -17.92 10.66
CA GLY A 133 1.47 -19.33 11.05
C GLY A 133 0.25 -20.15 10.63
N ASN A 134 -0.54 -19.69 9.64
CA ASN A 134 -1.70 -20.44 9.19
C ASN A 134 -1.29 -21.84 8.69
N GLN A 135 -1.99 -22.86 9.20
CA GLN A 135 -1.76 -24.27 8.91
C GLN A 135 -2.83 -24.86 8.00
N GLU A 136 -3.97 -24.15 7.87
CA GLU A 136 -5.12 -24.66 7.13
C GLU A 136 -4.90 -24.53 5.61
N PRO A 137 -5.39 -25.50 4.83
CA PRO A 137 -5.43 -25.39 3.38
C PRO A 137 -6.24 -24.18 2.93
N PHE A 138 -5.97 -23.70 1.73
CA PHE A 138 -6.81 -22.66 1.15
C PHE A 138 -8.24 -23.18 1.01
N ALA A 139 -9.18 -22.50 1.64
CA ALA A 139 -10.60 -22.73 1.47
C ALA A 139 -11.23 -21.42 1.00
N PRO A 140 -11.69 -21.34 -0.26
CA PRO A 140 -12.41 -20.16 -0.73
C PRO A 140 -13.68 -20.00 0.10
N GLY A 141 -13.90 -18.78 0.60
CA GLY A 141 -15.16 -18.45 1.28
C GLY A 141 -16.36 -18.63 0.35
N LYS A 142 -17.52 -18.88 0.92
CA LYS A 142 -18.78 -18.97 0.15
C LYS A 142 -19.13 -17.68 -0.59
N ARG A 143 -18.54 -16.55 -0.21
CA ARG A 143 -18.70 -15.23 -0.83
C ARG A 143 -17.36 -14.53 -0.91
N LEU A 144 -17.12 -13.79 -1.99
CA LEU A 144 -15.99 -12.89 -2.12
C LEU A 144 -16.15 -11.74 -1.12
N ASN A 145 -15.04 -11.36 -0.47
CA ASN A 145 -15.03 -10.15 0.34
C ASN A 145 -14.86 -8.93 -0.57
N LEU A 146 -15.96 -8.21 -0.79
CA LEU A 146 -16.00 -7.01 -1.62
C LEU A 146 -15.91 -5.70 -0.83
N GLY A 147 -15.69 -5.76 0.49
CA GLY A 147 -15.72 -4.57 1.36
C GLY A 147 -14.79 -3.44 0.94
N GLN A 148 -13.64 -3.76 0.32
CA GLN A 148 -12.76 -2.72 -0.24
C GLN A 148 -13.39 -1.98 -1.43
N TRP A 149 -14.10 -2.72 -2.29
CA TRP A 149 -14.80 -2.16 -3.45
C TRP A 149 -15.97 -1.29 -3.01
N GLU A 150 -16.76 -1.77 -2.07
CA GLU A 150 -17.88 -1.04 -1.49
C GLU A 150 -17.42 0.27 -0.84
N SER A 151 -16.34 0.23 -0.07
CA SER A 151 -15.76 1.42 0.56
C SER A 151 -15.33 2.47 -0.47
N ILE A 152 -14.58 2.06 -1.52
CA ILE A 152 -14.15 2.99 -2.57
C ILE A 152 -15.33 3.53 -3.37
N LEU A 153 -16.36 2.71 -3.65
CA LEU A 153 -17.57 3.17 -4.34
C LEU A 153 -18.32 4.21 -3.50
N ASN A 154 -18.43 3.99 -2.20
CA ASN A 154 -19.06 4.97 -1.30
C ASN A 154 -18.30 6.29 -1.29
N THR A 155 -16.97 6.23 -1.19
CA THR A 155 -16.12 7.44 -1.27
C THR A 155 -16.24 8.11 -2.63
N ALA A 156 -16.26 7.36 -3.73
CA ALA A 156 -16.41 7.91 -5.09
C ALA A 156 -17.72 8.67 -5.28
N ASN A 157 -18.79 8.27 -4.61
CA ASN A 157 -20.07 8.97 -4.65
C ASN A 157 -20.07 10.31 -3.90
N GLN A 158 -19.03 10.57 -3.08
CA GLN A 158 -18.91 11.80 -2.28
C GLN A 158 -17.90 12.79 -2.89
N LEU A 159 -17.05 12.32 -3.79
CA LEU A 159 -15.98 13.09 -4.41
C LEU A 159 -16.33 13.53 -5.82
N GLU A 160 -15.75 14.63 -6.25
CA GLU A 160 -15.79 15.01 -7.66
C GLU A 160 -14.84 14.10 -8.49
N ALA A 161 -15.14 13.94 -9.78
CA ALA A 161 -14.43 13.02 -10.66
C ALA A 161 -12.91 13.26 -10.71
N HIS A 162 -12.46 14.50 -10.54
CA HIS A 162 -11.04 14.85 -10.57
C HIS A 162 -10.30 14.54 -9.26
N GLN A 163 -11.04 14.31 -8.18
CA GLN A 163 -10.45 14.02 -6.86
C GLN A 163 -10.12 12.54 -6.64
N LEU A 164 -10.68 11.63 -7.44
CA LEU A 164 -10.46 10.19 -7.29
C LEU A 164 -9.66 9.60 -8.44
N HIS A 165 -8.44 9.19 -8.15
CA HIS A 165 -7.54 8.46 -9.05
C HIS A 165 -7.54 6.98 -8.67
N CYS A 166 -8.47 6.22 -9.25
CA CYS A 166 -8.64 4.80 -8.97
C CYS A 166 -8.04 3.95 -10.11
N PHE A 167 -7.07 3.10 -9.77
CA PHE A 167 -6.36 2.25 -10.73
C PHE A 167 -6.62 0.77 -10.45
N ALA A 168 -6.62 -0.04 -11.50
CA ALA A 168 -6.56 -1.48 -11.34
C ALA A 168 -5.14 -1.89 -10.91
N TYR A 169 -5.03 -2.60 -9.78
CA TYR A 169 -3.75 -3.19 -9.38
C TYR A 169 -3.36 -4.28 -10.38
N LYS A 170 -2.25 -4.05 -11.06
CA LYS A 170 -1.67 -5.01 -12.01
C LYS A 170 -0.49 -5.70 -11.34
N ASN A 171 -0.47 -6.98 -11.44
CA ASN A 171 0.67 -7.76 -10.98
C ASN A 171 1.90 -7.52 -11.86
N HIS A 172 3.11 -7.71 -11.31
CA HIS A 172 4.37 -7.66 -12.06
C HIS A 172 4.30 -8.51 -13.34
N GLY A 173 4.64 -7.90 -14.48
CA GLY A 173 4.60 -8.55 -15.80
C GLY A 173 3.44 -8.11 -16.69
N GLU A 174 2.38 -7.50 -16.15
CA GLU A 174 1.39 -6.79 -16.94
C GLU A 174 1.84 -5.35 -17.17
N LYS A 175 1.46 -4.76 -18.33
CA LYS A 175 1.82 -3.36 -18.62
C LYS A 175 1.21 -2.44 -17.57
N GLY A 176 2.04 -1.89 -16.71
CA GLY A 176 1.68 -0.95 -15.64
C GLY A 176 2.44 -1.25 -14.35
N ASN A 177 2.81 -0.21 -13.65
CA ASN A 177 3.49 -0.28 -12.36
C ASN A 177 2.82 0.75 -11.45
N VAL A 178 2.42 0.33 -10.27
CA VAL A 178 1.77 1.20 -9.28
C VAL A 178 2.55 2.49 -9.00
N ILE A 179 3.88 2.43 -9.04
CA ILE A 179 4.73 3.61 -8.86
C ILE A 179 4.58 4.56 -10.05
N THR A 180 4.58 4.03 -11.28
CA THR A 180 4.40 4.83 -12.50
C THR A 180 3.04 5.51 -12.54
N ASP A 181 1.99 4.84 -12.03
CA ASP A 181 0.65 5.41 -11.95
C ASP A 181 0.60 6.56 -10.93
N VAL A 182 1.22 6.39 -9.75
CA VAL A 182 1.37 7.47 -8.76
C VAL A 182 2.16 8.65 -9.34
N LEU A 183 3.30 8.38 -9.97
CA LEU A 183 4.10 9.43 -10.62
C LEU A 183 3.32 10.15 -11.73
N GLY A 184 2.42 9.44 -12.42
CA GLY A 184 1.51 10.05 -13.40
C GLY A 184 0.56 11.08 -12.79
N VAL A 185 -0.03 10.77 -11.63
CA VAL A 185 -0.90 11.72 -10.91
C VAL A 185 -0.11 12.92 -10.40
N LEU A 186 1.15 12.70 -10.00
CA LEU A 186 2.06 13.76 -9.55
C LEU A 186 2.62 14.61 -10.71
N GLY A 187 2.46 14.17 -11.97
CA GLY A 187 3.07 14.83 -13.14
C GLY A 187 4.56 14.54 -13.30
N LEU A 188 5.10 13.51 -12.65
CA LEU A 188 6.55 13.20 -12.57
C LEU A 188 6.96 11.93 -13.30
N ARG A 189 6.11 11.41 -14.19
CA ARG A 189 6.35 10.12 -14.87
C ARG A 189 7.66 10.07 -15.66
N ASP A 190 8.05 11.19 -16.25
CA ASP A 190 9.24 11.28 -17.10
C ASP A 190 10.49 11.77 -16.32
N GLU A 191 10.29 12.25 -15.09
CA GLU A 191 11.36 12.82 -14.28
C GLU A 191 12.04 11.79 -13.37
N LEU A 192 11.29 10.77 -12.93
CA LEU A 192 11.76 9.76 -11.99
C LEU A 192 11.69 8.38 -12.64
N SER A 193 12.85 7.74 -12.80
CA SER A 193 12.92 6.39 -13.33
C SER A 193 12.62 5.35 -12.24
N VAL A 194 11.74 4.42 -12.57
CA VAL A 194 11.45 3.26 -11.71
C VAL A 194 12.44 2.15 -12.06
N SER A 195 13.54 2.05 -11.31
CA SER A 195 14.44 0.89 -11.42
C SER A 195 13.77 -0.32 -10.78
N GLY A 196 13.44 -1.32 -11.60
CA GLY A 196 12.60 -2.42 -11.17
C GLY A 196 13.31 -3.49 -10.34
N ASN A 197 13.32 -3.36 -9.02
CA ASN A 197 13.50 -4.52 -8.16
C ASN A 197 12.19 -4.80 -7.42
N SER A 198 11.57 -5.95 -7.73
CA SER A 198 10.42 -6.46 -6.98
C SER A 198 10.84 -6.76 -5.54
N VAL A 199 10.37 -5.97 -4.60
CA VAL A 199 10.75 -6.08 -3.18
C VAL A 199 10.14 -7.32 -2.49
N ASN A 200 9.11 -7.93 -3.06
CA ASN A 200 8.45 -9.11 -2.47
C ASN A 200 8.08 -10.14 -3.53
N VAL A 201 8.92 -11.14 -3.68
CA VAL A 201 8.60 -12.33 -4.48
C VAL A 201 7.56 -13.16 -3.73
N SER A 202 6.44 -13.44 -4.39
CA SER A 202 5.47 -14.41 -3.86
C SER A 202 6.08 -15.80 -3.82
N TYR A 203 5.72 -16.61 -2.83
CA TYR A 203 6.10 -18.02 -2.84
C TYR A 203 5.52 -18.73 -4.09
N SER A 204 6.24 -19.71 -4.62
CA SER A 204 5.64 -20.72 -5.48
C SER A 204 4.60 -21.54 -4.70
N PHE A 205 3.73 -22.25 -5.38
CA PHE A 205 2.76 -23.11 -4.70
C PHE A 205 3.44 -24.14 -3.79
N ALA A 206 4.49 -24.79 -4.28
CA ALA A 206 5.25 -25.77 -3.50
C ALA A 206 5.88 -25.14 -2.25
N ALA A 207 6.46 -23.94 -2.37
CA ALA A 207 7.06 -23.24 -1.23
C ALA A 207 5.97 -22.80 -0.23
N LEU A 208 4.79 -22.40 -0.68
CA LEU A 208 3.67 -22.06 0.20
C LEU A 208 3.16 -23.27 0.98
N GLU A 209 2.95 -24.40 0.31
CA GLU A 209 2.49 -25.62 0.95
C GLU A 209 3.54 -26.17 1.95
N LEU A 210 4.82 -26.11 1.59
CA LEU A 210 5.89 -26.47 2.51
C LEU A 210 5.86 -25.56 3.76
N LYS A 211 5.73 -24.24 3.57
CA LYS A 211 5.64 -23.30 4.70
C LYS A 211 4.40 -23.56 5.55
N ARG A 212 3.26 -23.82 4.94
CA ARG A 212 2.01 -24.15 5.64
C ARG A 212 2.18 -25.41 6.51
N TRP A 213 2.81 -26.44 5.95
CA TRP A 213 3.10 -27.67 6.69
C TRP A 213 4.09 -27.43 7.83
N LEU A 214 5.17 -26.66 7.61
CA LEU A 214 6.16 -26.32 8.63
C LEU A 214 5.58 -25.47 9.77
N ASN A 215 4.53 -24.69 9.53
CA ASN A 215 3.86 -23.92 10.58
C ASN A 215 3.24 -24.78 11.70
N GLN A 216 3.17 -26.10 11.53
CA GLN A 216 2.74 -27.03 12.58
C GLN A 216 3.83 -27.26 13.64
N PHE A 217 5.05 -26.79 13.42
CA PHE A 217 6.19 -26.97 14.29
C PHE A 217 6.65 -25.61 14.86
N PRO A 218 7.35 -25.61 16.02
CA PRO A 218 7.89 -24.38 16.61
C PRO A 218 9.10 -23.88 15.81
N ILE A 219 8.85 -23.13 14.74
CA ILE A 219 9.88 -22.62 13.80
C ILE A 219 10.16 -21.11 13.96
N ASP A 220 9.68 -20.48 15.03
CA ASP A 220 9.77 -19.03 15.21
C ASP A 220 11.20 -18.51 15.09
N ALA A 221 12.18 -19.23 15.66
CA ALA A 221 13.59 -18.87 15.57
C ALA A 221 14.19 -18.95 14.15
N LEU A 222 13.57 -19.71 13.25
CA LEU A 222 14.01 -19.92 11.86
C LEU A 222 13.17 -19.15 10.84
N GLN A 223 12.15 -18.42 11.30
CA GLN A 223 11.14 -17.80 10.44
C GLN A 223 11.75 -16.90 9.36
N ALA A 224 12.71 -16.06 9.70
CA ALA A 224 13.32 -15.12 8.76
C ALA A 224 14.18 -15.83 7.71
N GLU A 225 15.00 -16.79 8.14
CA GLU A 225 15.87 -17.58 7.25
C GLU A 225 15.04 -18.44 6.30
N LEU A 226 14.01 -19.10 6.83
CA LEU A 226 13.08 -19.91 6.04
C LEU A 226 12.34 -19.07 5.01
N ASP A 227 11.87 -17.88 5.38
CA ASP A 227 11.20 -16.96 4.44
C ASP A 227 12.14 -16.55 3.29
N ALA A 228 13.38 -16.19 3.61
CA ALA A 228 14.39 -15.84 2.61
C ALA A 228 14.69 -17.02 1.67
N TYR A 229 14.87 -18.21 2.22
CA TYR A 229 15.11 -19.41 1.43
C TYR A 229 13.95 -19.75 0.50
N LEU A 230 12.71 -19.75 1.01
CA LEU A 230 11.52 -20.06 0.22
C LEU A 230 11.24 -19.01 -0.85
N GLN A 231 11.56 -17.73 -0.59
CA GLN A 231 11.48 -16.68 -1.62
C GLN A 231 12.53 -16.92 -2.72
N ALA A 232 13.77 -17.21 -2.35
CA ALA A 232 14.82 -17.50 -3.32
C ALA A 232 14.50 -18.74 -4.17
N ALA A 233 14.01 -19.81 -3.53
CA ALA A 233 13.57 -21.04 -4.22
C ALA A 233 12.34 -20.82 -5.11
N SER A 234 11.58 -19.76 -4.90
CA SER A 234 10.43 -19.38 -5.73
C SER A 234 10.79 -18.46 -6.89
N ALA A 235 12.03 -17.98 -6.95
CA ALA A 235 12.48 -17.10 -8.02
C ALA A 235 12.39 -17.83 -9.38
N GLY A 236 11.71 -17.21 -10.34
CA GLY A 236 11.47 -17.80 -11.65
C GLY A 236 10.35 -18.85 -11.73
N ALA A 237 9.75 -19.23 -10.60
CA ALA A 237 8.58 -20.09 -10.62
C ALA A 237 7.37 -19.33 -11.20
N GLY A 238 6.62 -19.99 -12.07
CA GLY A 238 5.36 -19.46 -12.60
C GLY A 238 4.35 -19.19 -11.48
N ARG A 239 3.43 -18.26 -11.73
CA ARG A 239 2.30 -18.02 -10.81
C ARG A 239 1.41 -19.24 -10.77
N TYR A 240 0.92 -19.51 -9.59
CA TYR A 240 -0.11 -20.52 -9.38
C TYR A 240 -1.46 -19.86 -9.10
N ARG A 241 -2.53 -20.55 -9.49
CA ARG A 241 -3.90 -20.21 -9.11
C ARG A 241 -4.44 -21.36 -8.26
N LEU A 242 -5.11 -21.03 -7.16
CA LEU A 242 -5.79 -22.02 -6.32
C LEU A 242 -7.29 -22.10 -6.62
N LEU A 243 -7.75 -21.23 -7.51
CA LEU A 243 -9.12 -21.24 -8.03
C LEU A 243 -9.01 -21.30 -9.55
N ASP A 244 -9.74 -22.25 -10.12
CA ASP A 244 -9.97 -22.29 -11.57
C ASP A 244 -10.97 -21.20 -11.96
N ASP A 245 -10.90 -20.73 -13.20
CA ASP A 245 -11.77 -19.68 -13.74
C ASP A 245 -13.25 -20.14 -13.80
#